data_5b5a85557787ebfbccbe2bf2338ad774
#
_entry.id   5b5a85557787ebfbccbe2bf2338ad774
#
_cell.length_a   1.000
_cell.length_b   1.000
_cell.length_c   1.000
_cell.angle_alpha   90.00
_cell.angle_beta   90.00
_cell.angle_gamma   90.00
#
_symmetry.space_group_name_H-M   'P 1'
#
loop_
_entity.id
_entity.type
_entity.pdbx_description
1 polymer ?
#
loop_
_entity_poly.entity_id
_entity_poly.type
_entity_poly.pdbx_seq_one_letter_code
_entity_poly.pdbx_strand_id
1 'polypeptide(L)'
;MEDNQSKKTVDTIICPCCGESTINDLFDIFPICGWVHNLTQLDDPDFAGGPNILSLNQTREWFRLKRQIDTGYTWRVNEKKMGIQL
;
A
#
# COMPACT_ATOMS: atom_id res chain seq x y z
N MET A 1 20.99 10.09 22.15
CA MET A 1 20.35 10.54 21.49
C MET A 1 19.93 10.01 20.28
N GLU A 2 20.64 9.70 19.47
CA GLU A 2 20.27 9.13 18.25
C GLU A 2 19.35 7.99 18.42
N ASP A 3 19.41 7.35 19.52
CA ASP A 3 18.58 6.19 19.71
C ASP A 3 17.13 6.46 19.50
N ASN A 4 16.70 7.60 19.90
CA ASN A 4 15.30 7.91 19.77
C ASN A 4 14.88 8.01 18.34
N GLN A 5 15.71 8.58 17.54
CA GLN A 5 15.37 8.67 16.16
C GLN A 5 15.30 7.32 15.54
N SER A 6 16.19 6.45 15.91
CA SER A 6 16.17 5.11 15.37
C SER A 6 14.86 4.44 15.63
N LYS A 7 14.35 4.60 16.82
CA LYS A 7 13.09 3.96 17.13
C LYS A 7 11.98 4.48 16.27
N LYS A 8 11.91 5.77 16.08
CA LYS A 8 10.86 6.31 15.26
C LYS A 8 10.95 5.80 13.85
N THR A 9 12.14 5.74 13.34
CA THR A 9 12.34 5.26 11.99
C THR A 9 11.86 3.84 11.86
N VAL A 10 12.12 3.02 12.87
CA VAL A 10 11.72 1.62 12.80
C VAL A 10 10.23 1.47 12.73
N ASP A 11 9.49 2.40 13.31
CA ASP A 11 8.05 2.29 13.33
C ASP A 11 7.39 2.68 12.03
N THR A 12 8.15 3.17 11.08
CA THR A 12 7.59 3.61 9.82
C THR A 12 7.79 2.54 8.76
N ILE A 13 6.70 2.16 8.12
CA ILE A 13 6.73 1.13 7.09
C ILE A 13 6.45 1.76 5.73
N ILE A 14 7.39 1.61 4.81
CA ILE A 14 7.23 2.15 3.47
C ILE A 14 6.48 1.14 2.63
N CYS A 15 5.55 1.61 1.81
CA CYS A 15 4.71 0.73 1.01
C CYS A 15 5.55 -0.13 0.06
N PRO A 16 5.44 -1.45 0.14
CA PRO A 16 6.19 -2.32 -0.75
C PRO A 16 5.59 -2.37 -2.16
N CYS A 17 4.40 -1.81 -2.34
CA CYS A 17 3.75 -1.81 -3.63
C CYS A 17 4.13 -0.58 -4.45
N CYS A 18 3.87 0.61 -3.93
CA CYS A 18 4.12 1.83 -4.69
C CYS A 18 5.28 2.66 -4.18
N GLY A 19 5.68 2.46 -2.94
CA GLY A 19 6.80 3.21 -2.37
C GLY A 19 6.47 4.65 -2.07
N GLU A 20 5.22 5.08 -2.21
CA GLU A 20 4.88 6.49 -2.09
C GLU A 20 4.21 6.87 -0.79
N SER A 21 3.91 5.92 0.07
CA SER A 21 3.25 6.23 1.33
C SER A 21 3.81 5.36 2.44
N THR A 22 3.48 5.72 3.67
CA THR A 22 3.97 4.99 4.85
C THR A 22 2.83 4.76 5.81
N ILE A 23 2.98 3.72 6.63
CA ILE A 23 2.05 3.41 7.71
C ILE A 23 2.87 3.02 8.92
N ASN A 24 2.20 2.82 10.05
CA ASN A 24 2.89 2.49 11.29
C ASN A 24 2.51 1.13 11.88
N ASP A 25 1.51 0.48 11.32
CA ASP A 25 1.02 -0.79 11.88
C ASP A 25 0.80 -1.82 10.80
N LEU A 26 0.92 -3.09 11.20
CA LEU A 26 0.54 -4.18 10.31
C LEU A 26 -0.95 -4.09 10.05
N PHE A 27 -1.36 -4.56 8.88
CA PHE A 27 -2.75 -4.59 8.46
C PHE A 27 -3.35 -3.20 8.24
N ASP A 28 -2.52 -2.17 8.31
CA ASP A 28 -2.98 -0.87 7.89
C ASP A 28 -2.99 -0.82 6.37
N ILE A 29 -3.78 0.09 5.82
CA ILE A 29 -3.92 0.22 4.37
C ILE A 29 -3.10 1.40 3.90
N PHE A 30 -2.24 1.17 2.90
CA PHE A 30 -1.48 2.25 2.31
C PHE A 30 -2.42 3.09 1.45
N PRO A 31 -2.55 4.39 1.72
CA PRO A 31 -3.59 5.19 1.08
C PRO A 31 -3.36 5.51 -0.39
N ILE A 32 -2.16 5.32 -0.88
CA ILE A 32 -1.88 5.66 -2.28
C ILE A 32 -2.30 4.53 -3.21
N CYS A 33 -1.97 3.29 -2.88
CA CYS A 33 -2.29 2.17 -3.76
C CYS A 33 -3.33 1.23 -3.20
N GLY A 34 -3.68 1.36 -1.93
CA GLY A 34 -4.72 0.51 -1.34
C GLY A 34 -4.24 -0.83 -0.84
N TRP A 35 -2.93 -1.05 -0.80
CA TRP A 35 -2.39 -2.33 -0.34
C TRP A 35 -2.52 -2.44 1.18
N VAL A 36 -3.01 -3.58 1.66
CA VAL A 36 -3.06 -3.87 3.09
C VAL A 36 -1.76 -4.56 3.47
N HIS A 37 -1.01 -3.95 4.36
CA HIS A 37 0.30 -4.48 4.74
C HIS A 37 0.16 -5.75 5.57
N ASN A 38 0.82 -6.82 5.14
CA ASN A 38 0.83 -8.06 5.90
C ASN A 38 2.11 -8.82 5.54
N LEU A 39 2.57 -9.62 6.49
CA LEU A 39 3.84 -10.29 6.32
C LEU A 39 3.76 -11.47 5.36
N THR A 40 2.62 -12.13 5.30
CA THR A 40 2.47 -13.29 4.44
C THR A 40 2.67 -12.94 2.97
N GLN A 41 1.99 -11.90 2.53
CA GLN A 41 2.09 -11.50 1.13
C GLN A 41 3.37 -10.71 0.85
N LEU A 42 3.96 -10.12 1.88
CA LEU A 42 5.26 -9.49 1.71
C LEU A 42 6.34 -10.55 1.52
N ASP A 43 6.25 -11.61 2.32
CA ASP A 43 7.22 -12.69 2.28
C ASP A 43 7.12 -13.47 0.98
N ASP A 44 5.91 -13.60 0.45
CA ASP A 44 5.68 -14.29 -0.81
C ASP A 44 4.91 -13.35 -1.74
N PRO A 45 5.62 -12.53 -2.52
CA PRO A 45 4.96 -11.51 -3.35
C PRO A 45 4.04 -12.07 -4.43
N ASP A 46 4.08 -13.36 -4.67
CA ASP A 46 3.19 -13.97 -5.65
C ASP A 46 1.98 -14.64 -5.01
N PHE A 47 1.87 -14.57 -3.69
CA PHE A 47 0.74 -15.18 -3.00
C PHE A 47 -0.47 -14.26 -3.06
N ALA A 48 -1.57 -14.78 -3.62
CA ALA A 48 -2.82 -14.03 -3.72
C ALA A 48 -3.85 -14.62 -2.77
N GLY A 49 -4.83 -13.82 -2.38
CA GLY A 49 -5.91 -14.34 -1.59
C GLY A 49 -5.78 -14.21 -0.09
N GLY A 50 -4.81 -13.41 0.37
CA GLY A 50 -4.70 -13.11 1.79
C GLY A 50 -5.54 -11.90 2.13
N PRO A 51 -5.05 -10.99 2.99
CA PRO A 51 -5.75 -9.74 3.24
C PRO A 51 -6.00 -8.94 1.98
N ASN A 52 -5.14 -9.11 0.97
CA ASN A 52 -5.37 -8.52 -0.35
C ASN A 52 -5.77 -9.64 -1.31
N ILE A 53 -6.73 -9.37 -2.16
CA ILE A 53 -7.17 -10.34 -3.14
C ILE A 53 -6.06 -10.65 -4.13
N LEU A 54 -5.36 -9.61 -4.58
CA LEU A 54 -4.25 -9.78 -5.50
C LEU A 54 -2.96 -9.99 -4.72
N SER A 55 -1.98 -10.61 -5.36
CA SER A 55 -0.65 -10.72 -4.78
C SER A 55 0.03 -9.35 -4.82
N LEU A 56 1.13 -9.22 -4.11
CA LEU A 56 1.87 -7.97 -4.11
C LEU A 56 2.36 -7.63 -5.52
N ASN A 57 2.88 -8.62 -6.23
CA ASN A 57 3.37 -8.37 -7.58
C ASN A 57 2.23 -8.02 -8.53
N GLN A 58 1.06 -8.63 -8.37
CA GLN A 58 -0.09 -8.28 -9.18
C GLN A 58 -0.55 -6.86 -8.89
N THR A 59 -0.52 -6.47 -7.62
CA THR A 59 -0.94 -5.13 -7.23
C THR A 59 0.04 -4.07 -7.74
N ARG A 60 1.33 -4.40 -7.73
CA ARG A 60 2.33 -3.49 -8.28
C ARG A 60 2.06 -3.23 -9.76
N GLU A 61 1.76 -4.28 -10.48
CA GLU A 61 1.48 -4.15 -11.91
C GLU A 61 0.20 -3.39 -12.14
N TRP A 62 -0.84 -3.70 -11.37
CA TRP A 62 -2.12 -3.00 -11.49
C TRP A 62 -1.95 -1.51 -11.21
N PHE A 63 -1.21 -1.18 -10.17
CA PHE A 63 -1.03 0.23 -9.81
C PHE A 63 -0.21 0.97 -10.87
N ARG A 64 0.79 0.30 -11.42
CA ARG A 64 1.60 0.91 -12.46
C ARG A 64 0.74 1.26 -13.68
N LEU A 65 -0.12 0.34 -14.08
CA LEU A 65 -0.99 0.58 -15.21
C LEU A 65 -2.00 1.67 -14.91
N LYS A 66 -2.51 1.67 -13.70
CA LYS A 66 -3.47 2.68 -13.29
C LYS A 66 -2.86 4.07 -13.38
N ARG A 67 -1.61 4.20 -12.96
CA ARG A 67 -0.91 5.47 -13.01
C ARG A 67 -0.58 5.90 -14.43
N GLN A 68 -0.50 4.98 -15.36
CA GLN A 68 -0.30 5.36 -16.76
C GLN A 68 -1.56 5.99 -17.34
N ILE A 69 -2.70 5.53 -16.90
CA ILE A 69 -3.96 6.08 -17.39
C ILE A 69 -4.32 7.35 -16.62
N ASP A 70 -4.06 7.34 -15.33
CA ASP A 70 -4.41 8.46 -14.46
C ASP A 70 -3.20 8.78 -13.60
N THR A 71 -2.40 9.73 -14.03
CA THR A 71 -1.12 10.01 -13.38
C THR A 71 -1.28 10.53 -11.95
N GLY A 72 -2.45 11.01 -11.61
CA GLY A 72 -2.69 11.46 -10.23
C GLY A 72 -3.48 10.50 -9.38
N TYR A 73 -3.64 9.29 -9.85
CA TYR A 73 -4.46 8.31 -9.15
C TYR A 73 -3.96 8.03 -7.74
N THR A 74 -4.87 8.05 -6.76
CA THR A 74 -4.62 7.51 -5.44
C THR A 74 -5.87 6.75 -5.03
N TRP A 75 -5.65 5.62 -4.36
CA TRP A 75 -6.74 4.73 -3.99
C TRP A 75 -7.77 5.40 -3.09
N ARG A 76 -7.28 6.10 -2.07
CA ARG A 76 -8.21 6.69 -1.10
C ARG A 76 -9.10 7.76 -1.72
N VAL A 77 -8.53 8.56 -2.58
CA VAL A 77 -9.30 9.61 -3.23
C VAL A 77 -10.38 9.03 -4.13
N ASN A 78 -10.01 8.00 -4.90
CA ASN A 78 -10.96 7.39 -5.79
C ASN A 78 -12.07 6.68 -5.04
N GLU A 79 -11.74 6.06 -3.94
CA GLU A 79 -12.74 5.40 -3.14
C GLU A 79 -13.72 6.40 -2.57
N LYS A 80 -13.24 7.55 -2.14
CA LYS A 80 -14.10 8.58 -1.65
C LYS A 80 -15.06 9.07 -2.72
N LYS A 81 -14.55 9.26 -3.92
CA LYS A 81 -15.41 9.70 -5.00
C LYS A 81 -16.50 8.70 -5.27
N MET A 82 -16.16 7.44 -5.28
CA MET A 82 -17.16 6.43 -5.52
C MET A 82 -18.21 6.43 -4.42
N GLY A 83 -17.79 6.62 -3.20
CA GLY A 83 -18.73 6.69 -2.09
C GLY A 83 -19.70 7.83 -2.27
N ILE A 84 -19.23 8.95 -2.77
CA ILE A 84 -20.10 10.09 -2.99
C ILE A 84 -21.10 9.80 -4.08
N GLN A 85 -20.66 9.14 -5.11
CA GLN A 85 -21.53 8.84 -6.23
C GLN A 85 -22.61 7.85 -5.86
N LEU A 86 -22.29 6.98 -4.95
CA LEU A 86 -23.26 5.99 -4.53
C LEU A 86 -24.31 6.58 -3.61
#